data_47d344033b9bb9205ba06db62b03f52b
#
_entry.id   47d344033b9bb9205ba06db62b03f52b
#
_cell.length_a   1.000
_cell.length_b   1.000
_cell.length_c   1.000
_cell.angle_alpha   90.00
_cell.angle_beta   90.00
_cell.angle_gamma   90.00
#
_symmetry.space_group_name_H-M   'P 1'
#
loop_
_entity.id
_entity.type
_entity.pdbx_description
1 polymer ?
#
loop_
_entity_poly.entity_id
_entity_poly.type
_entity_poly.pdbx_seq_one_letter_code
_entity_poly.pdbx_strand_id
1 'polypeptide(L)'
;RYFSGNRCEKVFTNKGQKNEHGINAYTRKLELLFDRKVNIDFPITTIGMPRCLNMYEEYPFWHTLFTHCNINVILSDASTFADYEASAKQVMSDNICFPAKLVHGHIRNLAEHQKSNH
;
A
#
# COMPACT_ATOMS: atom_id res chain seq x y z
N ARG A 1 1.13 -11.11 -38.22
CA ARG A 1 0.64 -9.73 -37.99
C ARG A 1 1.47 -9.13 -36.86
N TYR A 2 2.24 -8.10 -37.14
CA TYR A 2 3.04 -7.42 -36.13
C TYR A 2 2.25 -6.24 -35.57
N PHE A 3 2.12 -6.17 -34.25
CA PHE A 3 1.50 -5.05 -33.55
C PHE A 3 2.61 -4.20 -32.94
N SER A 4 2.87 -3.03 -33.50
CA SER A 4 3.80 -2.07 -32.93
C SER A 4 3.13 -1.27 -31.81
N GLY A 5 3.91 -0.88 -30.81
CA GLY A 5 3.42 -0.04 -29.70
C GLY A 5 2.85 -0.78 -28.48
N ASN A 6 2.58 -2.06 -28.57
CA ASN A 6 2.18 -2.84 -27.42
C ASN A 6 3.41 -3.43 -26.72
N ARG A 7 3.76 -2.90 -25.52
CA ARG A 7 4.88 -3.37 -24.68
C ARG A 7 4.41 -4.28 -23.55
N CYS A 8 3.25 -4.88 -23.68
CA CYS A 8 2.76 -5.84 -22.73
C CYS A 8 3.59 -7.13 -22.78
N GLU A 9 3.94 -7.71 -21.65
CA GLU A 9 4.71 -8.97 -21.54
C GLU A 9 4.13 -10.11 -22.37
N LYS A 10 2.81 -10.17 -22.54
CA LYS A 10 2.13 -11.18 -23.37
C LYS A 10 2.56 -11.16 -24.83
N VAL A 11 3.11 -10.05 -25.32
CA VAL A 11 3.59 -9.91 -26.70
C VAL A 11 5.05 -10.39 -26.82
N PHE A 12 5.81 -10.24 -25.77
CA PHE A 12 7.23 -10.58 -25.72
C PHE A 12 7.52 -11.99 -25.18
N THR A 13 6.69 -12.46 -24.26
CA THR A 13 6.71 -13.87 -23.82
C THR A 13 5.86 -14.68 -24.79
N ASN A 14 6.51 -15.29 -25.76
CA ASN A 14 5.85 -16.17 -26.71
C ASN A 14 4.87 -17.12 -26.00
N LYS A 15 3.56 -16.94 -26.25
CA LYS A 15 2.49 -17.86 -25.90
C LYS A 15 2.18 -18.06 -24.40
N GLY A 16 2.34 -17.03 -23.58
CA GLY A 16 1.85 -17.11 -22.20
C GLY A 16 2.64 -18.06 -21.28
N GLN A 17 3.86 -18.43 -21.69
CA GLN A 17 4.80 -19.04 -20.78
C GLN A 17 5.18 -18.01 -19.70
N LYS A 18 4.80 -18.28 -18.46
CA LYS A 18 5.31 -17.52 -17.33
C LYS A 18 6.83 -17.66 -17.33
N ASN A 19 7.55 -16.56 -17.47
CA ASN A 19 8.97 -16.55 -17.15
C ASN A 19 9.09 -16.79 -15.63
N GLU A 20 9.32 -18.03 -15.24
CA GLU A 20 9.46 -18.43 -13.83
C GLU A 20 10.75 -17.89 -13.19
N HIS A 21 11.60 -17.25 -13.93
CA HIS A 21 12.94 -16.85 -13.51
C HIS A 21 13.17 -15.35 -13.35
N GLY A 22 12.15 -14.51 -13.47
CA GLY A 22 12.27 -13.07 -13.30
C GLY A 22 11.86 -12.60 -11.91
N ILE A 23 12.70 -11.82 -11.23
CA ILE A 23 12.30 -11.08 -10.04
C ILE A 23 11.36 -9.96 -10.48
N ASN A 24 10.15 -9.95 -9.96
CA ASN A 24 9.24 -8.82 -10.16
C ASN A 24 9.75 -7.63 -9.35
N ALA A 25 10.39 -6.67 -10.02
CA ALA A 25 10.99 -5.51 -9.39
C ALA A 25 9.97 -4.67 -8.59
N TYR A 26 8.71 -4.62 -9.05
CA TYR A 26 7.65 -3.91 -8.35
C TYR A 26 7.28 -4.59 -7.03
N THR A 27 7.09 -5.90 -7.03
CA THR A 27 6.83 -6.67 -5.80
C THR A 27 7.98 -6.50 -4.82
N ARG A 28 9.23 -6.62 -5.31
CA ARG A 28 10.41 -6.42 -4.48
C ARG A 28 10.51 -5.02 -3.89
N LYS A 29 10.15 -3.99 -4.69
CA LYS A 29 10.05 -2.60 -4.19
C LYS A 29 9.05 -2.51 -3.03
N LEU A 30 7.86 -3.08 -3.17
CA LEU A 30 6.83 -3.03 -2.12
C LEU A 30 7.26 -3.73 -0.83
N GLU A 31 7.92 -4.88 -0.94
CA GLU A 31 8.49 -5.59 0.22
C GLU A 31 9.50 -4.70 0.95
N LEU A 32 10.46 -4.13 0.22
CA LEU A 32 11.50 -3.26 0.79
C LEU A 32 10.94 -2.00 1.44
N LEU A 33 9.83 -1.46 0.91
CA LEU A 33 9.19 -0.28 1.46
C LEU A 33 8.40 -0.60 2.73
N PHE A 34 7.57 -1.63 2.70
CA PHE A 34 6.50 -1.83 3.67
C PHE A 34 6.72 -3.00 4.64
N ASP A 35 7.58 -3.98 4.32
CA ASP A 35 7.87 -5.08 5.24
C ASP A 35 8.93 -4.66 6.28
N ARG A 36 8.51 -3.78 7.19
CA ARG A 36 9.33 -3.21 8.27
C ARG A 36 8.67 -3.53 9.60
N LYS A 37 9.12 -4.63 10.20
CA LYS A 37 8.61 -5.06 11.52
C LYS A 37 9.61 -4.64 12.58
N VAL A 38 9.18 -3.79 13.48
CA VAL A 38 9.93 -3.43 14.68
C VAL A 38 9.02 -3.72 15.87
N ASN A 39 9.48 -4.55 16.78
CA ASN A 39 8.79 -4.74 18.05
C ASN A 39 9.26 -3.66 19.00
N ILE A 40 8.32 -2.87 19.50
CA ILE A 40 8.58 -1.85 20.50
C ILE A 40 7.94 -2.33 21.80
N ASP A 41 8.77 -2.56 22.79
CA ASP A 41 8.28 -2.89 24.13
C ASP A 41 7.80 -1.60 24.80
N PHE A 42 6.53 -1.56 25.20
CA PHE A 42 5.90 -0.41 25.86
C PHE A 42 5.97 0.91 25.06
N PRO A 43 5.32 1.00 23.88
CA PRO A 43 5.31 2.22 23.09
C PRO A 43 4.58 3.35 23.82
N ILE A 44 5.04 4.58 23.67
CA ILE A 44 4.40 5.79 24.21
C ILE A 44 2.98 5.93 23.64
N THR A 45 2.84 5.64 22.36
CA THR A 45 1.57 5.67 21.62
C THR A 45 1.66 4.82 20.37
N THR A 46 0.52 4.59 19.74
CA THR A 46 0.43 3.90 18.47
C THR A 46 -0.21 4.83 17.43
N ILE A 47 0.40 4.95 16.27
CA ILE A 47 -0.12 5.73 15.14
C ILE A 47 -0.44 4.81 13.96
N GLY A 48 -1.54 5.11 13.26
CA GLY A 48 -1.90 4.47 11.99
C GLY A 48 -1.36 5.27 10.81
N MET A 49 -0.71 4.60 9.86
CA MET A 49 -0.24 5.20 8.62
C MET A 49 -0.97 4.60 7.42
N PRO A 50 -1.65 5.42 6.59
CA PRO A 50 -2.33 4.92 5.41
C PRO A 50 -1.31 4.55 4.33
N ARG A 51 -1.43 3.35 3.77
CA ARG A 51 -0.58 2.86 2.67
C ARG A 51 -1.02 3.43 1.33
N CYS A 52 -0.86 4.74 1.13
CA CYS A 52 -1.32 5.43 -0.06
C CYS A 52 -0.44 6.64 -0.40
N LEU A 53 -0.60 7.18 -1.60
CA LEU A 53 0.05 8.39 -2.10
C LEU A 53 1.58 8.34 -1.91
N ASN A 54 2.15 9.39 -1.33
CA ASN A 54 3.59 9.53 -1.10
C ASN A 54 4.18 8.52 -0.10
N MET A 55 3.36 7.80 0.66
CA MET A 55 3.86 6.72 1.51
C MET A 55 4.55 5.60 0.71
N TYR A 56 4.27 5.46 -0.58
CA TYR A 56 5.01 4.56 -1.47
C TYR A 56 6.48 4.97 -1.71
N GLU A 57 6.92 6.10 -1.15
CA GLU A 57 8.31 6.55 -1.17
C GLU A 57 8.80 6.93 0.22
N GLU A 58 7.98 7.58 1.04
CA GLU A 58 8.37 8.16 2.30
C GLU A 58 8.18 7.26 3.52
N TYR A 59 7.42 6.16 3.39
CA TYR A 59 7.13 5.28 4.53
C TYR A 59 8.37 4.81 5.30
N PRO A 60 9.50 4.43 4.67
CA PRO A 60 10.70 4.03 5.39
C PRO A 60 11.25 5.10 6.32
N PHE A 61 11.19 6.37 5.88
CA PHE A 61 11.63 7.50 6.70
C PHE A 61 10.73 7.69 7.92
N TRP A 62 9.43 7.80 7.70
CA TRP A 62 8.47 8.03 8.79
C TRP A 62 8.42 6.87 9.77
N HIS A 63 8.42 5.64 9.27
CA HIS A 63 8.46 4.46 10.11
C HIS A 63 9.71 4.47 11.01
N THR A 64 10.88 4.76 10.46
CA THR A 64 12.13 4.81 11.23
C THR A 64 12.09 5.93 12.26
N LEU A 65 11.64 7.12 11.88
CA LEU A 65 11.53 8.26 12.79
C LEU A 65 10.63 7.94 13.99
N PHE A 66 9.43 7.46 13.75
CA PHE A 66 8.47 7.18 14.83
C PHE A 66 8.93 6.02 15.73
N THR A 67 9.47 4.96 15.16
CA THR A 67 9.98 3.84 15.96
C THR A 67 11.16 4.25 16.83
N HIS A 68 12.04 5.12 16.37
CA HIS A 68 13.10 5.70 17.21
C HIS A 68 12.58 6.63 18.30
N CYS A 69 11.40 7.21 18.11
CA CYS A 69 10.71 7.99 19.14
C CYS A 69 9.87 7.12 20.09
N ASN A 70 10.03 5.80 20.06
CA ASN A 70 9.24 4.84 20.86
C ASN A 70 7.73 4.90 20.57
N ILE A 71 7.36 5.18 19.32
CA ILE A 71 5.99 5.21 18.82
C ILE A 71 5.79 3.99 17.93
N ASN A 72 4.77 3.20 18.25
CA ASN A 72 4.40 2.06 17.42
C ASN A 72 3.67 2.53 16.14
N VAL A 73 4.00 1.94 15.01
CA VAL A 73 3.42 2.29 13.71
C VAL A 73 2.63 1.11 13.16
N ILE A 74 1.35 1.33 12.89
CA ILE A 74 0.48 0.37 12.20
C ILE A 74 0.25 0.89 10.79
N LEU A 75 0.61 0.07 9.80
CA LEU A 75 0.34 0.35 8.41
C LEU A 75 -1.01 -0.26 8.02
N SER A 76 -1.82 0.48 7.24
CA SER A 76 -3.04 -0.08 6.67
C SER A 76 -2.72 -1.18 5.65
N ASP A 77 -3.66 -2.09 5.44
CA ASP A 77 -3.55 -3.16 4.45
C ASP A 77 -3.36 -2.62 3.02
N ALA A 78 -2.96 -3.49 2.10
CA ALA A 78 -2.90 -3.13 0.70
C ALA A 78 -4.29 -2.81 0.16
N SER A 79 -4.40 -1.77 -0.68
CA SER A 79 -5.68 -1.37 -1.29
C SER A 79 -6.32 -2.51 -2.07
N THR A 80 -7.61 -2.72 -1.86
CA THR A 80 -8.43 -3.57 -2.70
C THR A 80 -9.56 -2.77 -3.35
N PHE A 81 -10.14 -3.31 -4.41
CA PHE A 81 -11.31 -2.65 -5.04
C PHE A 81 -12.52 -2.66 -4.10
N ALA A 82 -12.67 -3.69 -3.28
CA ALA A 82 -13.73 -3.77 -2.28
C ALA A 82 -13.62 -2.66 -1.22
N ASP A 83 -12.40 -2.32 -0.77
CA ASP A 83 -12.17 -1.21 0.17
C ASP A 83 -12.57 0.13 -0.45
N TYR A 84 -12.26 0.30 -1.75
CA TYR A 84 -12.68 1.49 -2.49
C TYR A 84 -14.21 1.59 -2.56
N GLU A 85 -14.91 0.53 -2.97
CA GLU A 85 -16.38 0.52 -3.06
C GLU A 85 -17.03 0.81 -1.70
N ALA A 86 -16.53 0.20 -0.63
CA ALA A 86 -17.04 0.39 0.71
C ALA A 86 -16.86 1.83 1.22
N SER A 87 -15.82 2.52 0.78
CA SER A 87 -15.51 3.91 1.16
C SER A 87 -15.99 4.96 0.15
N ALA A 88 -16.45 4.57 -1.03
CA ALA A 88 -16.79 5.48 -2.12
C ALA A 88 -17.84 6.52 -1.73
N LYS A 89 -18.80 6.16 -0.87
CA LYS A 89 -19.82 7.09 -0.36
C LYS A 89 -19.27 8.18 0.56
N GLN A 90 -18.06 8.03 1.07
CA GLN A 90 -17.39 9.00 1.95
C GLN A 90 -16.57 10.01 1.16
N VAL A 91 -16.37 9.78 -0.14
CA VAL A 91 -15.64 10.68 -1.03
C VAL A 91 -16.55 11.84 -1.40
N MET A 92 -16.20 13.04 -0.97
CA MET A 92 -17.06 14.24 -1.12
C MET A 92 -17.09 14.82 -2.53
N SER A 93 -16.24 14.38 -3.45
CA SER A 93 -16.15 14.94 -4.80
C SER A 93 -15.74 13.90 -5.84
N ASP A 94 -16.43 13.88 -6.97
CA ASP A 94 -16.06 13.05 -8.11
C ASP A 94 -14.78 13.51 -8.80
N ASN A 95 -14.37 14.75 -8.60
CA ASN A 95 -13.20 15.37 -9.23
C ASN A 95 -11.86 15.03 -8.55
N ILE A 96 -11.88 14.26 -7.47
CA ILE A 96 -10.66 13.80 -6.80
C ILE A 96 -10.05 12.65 -7.61
N CYS A 97 -8.72 12.66 -7.79
CA CYS A 97 -8.03 11.58 -8.49
C CYS A 97 -8.20 10.23 -7.76
N PHE A 98 -8.19 9.14 -8.52
CA PHE A 98 -8.46 7.80 -7.97
C PHE A 98 -7.53 7.42 -6.80
N PRO A 99 -6.20 7.65 -6.84
CA PRO A 99 -5.33 7.37 -5.70
C PRO A 99 -5.71 8.13 -4.42
N ALA A 100 -6.18 9.36 -4.53
CA ALA A 100 -6.64 10.14 -3.38
C ALA A 100 -7.98 9.63 -2.83
N LYS A 101 -8.84 9.06 -3.67
CA LYS A 101 -10.08 8.39 -3.21
C LYS A 101 -9.80 7.18 -2.33
N LEU A 102 -8.70 6.46 -2.56
CA LEU A 102 -8.30 5.31 -1.76
C LEU A 102 -7.93 5.66 -0.31
N VAL A 103 -7.55 6.91 -0.03
CA VAL A 103 -7.19 7.36 1.33
C VAL A 103 -8.29 7.07 2.34
N HIS A 104 -9.55 7.27 1.97
CA HIS A 104 -10.70 7.02 2.83
C HIS A 104 -10.80 5.53 3.22
N GLY A 105 -10.55 4.62 2.28
CA GLY A 105 -10.51 3.18 2.55
C GLY A 105 -9.40 2.81 3.54
N HIS A 106 -8.23 3.38 3.38
CA HIS A 106 -7.09 3.15 4.30
C HIS A 106 -7.35 3.69 5.71
N ILE A 107 -7.95 4.87 5.84
CA ILE A 107 -8.31 5.44 7.14
C ILE A 107 -9.35 4.55 7.84
N ARG A 108 -10.35 4.09 7.11
CA ARG A 108 -11.35 3.16 7.63
C ARG A 108 -10.72 1.85 8.10
N ASN A 109 -9.85 1.24 7.30
CA ASN A 109 -9.12 0.03 7.65
C ASN A 109 -8.35 0.20 8.96
N LEU A 110 -7.61 1.29 9.13
CA LEU A 110 -6.88 1.61 10.36
C LEU A 110 -7.82 1.78 11.57
N ALA A 111 -8.97 2.42 11.39
CA ALA A 111 -9.95 2.60 12.46
C ALA A 111 -10.59 1.26 12.89
N GLU A 112 -10.77 0.33 11.97
CA GLU A 112 -11.26 -1.01 12.26
C GLU A 112 -10.20 -1.85 12.99
N HIS A 113 -8.92 -1.75 12.60
CA HIS A 113 -7.81 -2.39 13.33
C HIS A 113 -7.69 -1.91 14.77
N GLN A 114 -7.91 -0.63 15.06
CA GLN A 114 -7.91 -0.12 16.44
C GLN A 114 -9.02 -0.73 17.30
N LYS A 115 -10.21 -0.95 16.73
CA LYS A 115 -11.34 -1.53 17.45
C LYS A 115 -11.16 -3.02 17.78
N SER A 116 -10.37 -3.73 16.96
CA SER A 116 -10.13 -5.16 17.17
C SER A 116 -9.08 -5.46 18.23
N ASN A 117 -8.31 -4.47 18.65
CA ASN A 117 -7.24 -4.59 19.65
C ASN A 117 -7.66 -4.09 21.07
N HIS A 118 -8.93 -3.77 21.24
CA HIS A 118 -9.57 -3.45 22.52
C HIS A 118 -10.58 -4.54 22.91
#